data_a0c4e2fff7ca83035d4217d511a679ff
#
_entry.id   a0c4e2fff7ca83035d4217d511a679ff
#
_cell.length_a   1.000
_cell.length_b   1.000
_cell.length_c   1.000
_cell.angle_alpha   90.00
_cell.angle_beta   90.00
_cell.angle_gamma   90.00
#
_symmetry.space_group_name_H-M   'P 1'
#
loop_
_entity.id
_entity.type
_entity.pdbx_description
1 polymer ?
#
loop_
_entity_poly.entity_id
_entity_poly.type
_entity_poly.pdbx_seq_one_letter_code
_entity_poly.pdbx_strand_id
1 'polypeptide(L)'
;MEVSISTYFALFGVKNQAYIVICVVLMGIFVDIKTTTHMVRERKPRQHPLFLRAFRTYLQFVNSGLYFRKEHIIGLENVPVDGTPVVVVSNHQNCLNDPLCVCLQLTDRRMNFIARANVFKNPIFNKALRAMGLLPAYRMSHEGFAAINNNRDTMDAAGQALTDGETLMLYPEADHQDKRWLGNFKLGYLRIAFDAAERMEFKQDVMILPSCNHYSNYFHARTDMLIKFGEPVSLKQYYDEYREAPRETMMKINTMVRNKIQDMMLHIADLEHYAEIDFLRETGYGRKYAKEHGFKFRYLPSRLLSDQQLVDALQRAYEAHPEQMEAVYSDTREYAEGIRSLNIRDWLFIHNPGVEAVVLRALGLLLLLPLFIISIIPTGLLFLIPKIFLKTLIKDQMFVSSFNVGVSAFVSVPLCLIVPTVLLWIFLGFWWALGYFVAFPFLFVLAWNYMRIWQKFVGSCNYVARRNRNAVEHLRRLRESIYARLDDMLE
;
A
#
# COMPACT_ATOMS: atom_id res chain seq x y z
N MET A 1 37.54 -5.72 15.44
CA MET A 1 36.73 -4.62 15.99
C MET A 1 35.89 -4.08 14.84
N GLU A 2 34.82 -4.80 14.51
CA GLU A 2 33.88 -4.46 13.44
C GLU A 2 32.83 -3.53 14.02
N VAL A 3 32.95 -2.24 13.72
CA VAL A 3 31.90 -1.28 14.01
C VAL A 3 30.86 -1.43 12.90
N SER A 4 29.72 -1.97 13.23
CA SER A 4 28.58 -2.15 12.31
C SER A 4 28.20 -0.80 11.70
N ILE A 5 28.05 -0.77 10.38
CA ILE A 5 27.57 0.39 9.60
C ILE A 5 26.27 0.97 10.15
N SER A 6 25.43 0.15 10.79
CA SER A 6 24.19 0.56 11.48
C SER A 6 24.44 1.54 12.65
N THR A 7 25.60 1.48 13.31
CA THR A 7 25.94 2.35 14.45
C THR A 7 26.34 3.76 14.00
N TYR A 8 26.90 3.91 12.80
CA TYR A 8 27.26 5.22 12.24
C TYR A 8 26.03 6.03 11.83
N PHE A 9 24.96 5.37 11.37
CA PHE A 9 23.72 6.05 10.96
C PHE A 9 22.77 6.38 12.12
N ALA A 10 22.88 5.72 13.26
CA ALA A 10 22.13 6.06 14.48
C ALA A 10 22.55 7.42 15.06
N LEU A 11 23.79 7.86 14.86
CA LEU A 11 24.33 9.14 15.33
C LEU A 11 23.74 10.37 14.59
N PHE A 12 23.18 10.18 13.38
CA PHE A 12 22.60 11.27 12.59
C PHE A 12 21.07 11.30 12.58
N GLY A 13 20.40 10.53 13.45
CA GLY A 13 18.93 10.58 13.60
C GLY A 13 18.12 10.12 12.37
N VAL A 14 18.76 9.49 11.39
CA VAL A 14 18.15 9.07 10.13
C VAL A 14 17.58 7.65 10.27
N LYS A 15 16.36 7.56 10.76
CA LYS A 15 15.63 6.28 10.93
C LYS A 15 14.91 5.79 9.66
N ASN A 16 15.36 6.12 8.47
CA ASN A 16 14.66 5.74 7.24
C ASN A 16 15.52 4.82 6.37
N GLN A 17 15.14 3.54 6.26
CA GLN A 17 15.84 2.52 5.44
C GLN A 17 16.02 2.94 3.97
N ALA A 18 15.21 3.85 3.44
CA ALA A 18 15.34 4.37 2.08
C ALA A 18 16.71 5.00 1.78
N TYR A 19 17.38 5.58 2.78
CA TYR A 19 18.71 6.19 2.61
C TYR A 19 19.83 5.15 2.55
N ILE A 20 19.67 4.04 3.24
CA ILE A 20 20.59 2.90 3.17
C ILE A 20 20.57 2.30 1.76
N VAL A 21 19.40 2.25 1.12
CA VAL A 21 19.21 1.75 -0.25
C VAL A 21 19.96 2.63 -1.27
N ILE A 22 19.95 3.96 -1.11
CA ILE A 22 20.68 4.86 -2.00
C ILE A 22 22.20 4.64 -1.88
N CYS A 23 22.70 4.50 -0.66
CA CYS A 23 24.11 4.19 -0.42
C CYS A 23 24.48 2.79 -0.92
N VAL A 24 23.61 1.80 -0.76
CA VAL A 24 23.82 0.42 -1.23
C VAL A 24 23.73 0.32 -2.75
N VAL A 25 22.86 1.10 -3.42
CA VAL A 25 22.79 1.17 -4.89
C VAL A 25 24.08 1.76 -5.46
N LEU A 26 24.58 2.83 -4.85
CA LEU A 26 25.86 3.42 -5.25
C LEU A 26 27.04 2.50 -4.94
N MET A 27 27.01 1.75 -3.84
CA MET A 27 28.04 0.74 -3.51
C MET A 27 27.85 -0.57 -4.27
N GLY A 28 26.62 -1.01 -4.54
CA GLY A 28 26.31 -2.25 -5.27
C GLY A 28 26.72 -2.22 -6.74
N ILE A 29 26.94 -1.03 -7.32
CA ILE A 29 27.54 -0.87 -8.65
C ILE A 29 29.07 -1.14 -8.60
N PHE A 30 29.70 -1.03 -7.40
CA PHE A 30 31.14 -1.14 -7.23
C PHE A 30 31.63 -2.27 -6.33
N VAL A 31 30.76 -2.99 -5.64
CA VAL A 31 31.18 -4.04 -4.69
C VAL A 31 30.36 -5.31 -4.88
N ASP A 32 31.04 -6.35 -5.34
CA ASP A 32 30.56 -7.73 -5.34
C ASP A 32 30.59 -8.25 -3.88
N ILE A 33 29.48 -8.04 -3.14
CA ILE A 33 29.40 -8.49 -1.75
C ILE A 33 29.01 -9.96 -1.74
N LYS A 34 30.01 -10.82 -1.64
CA LYS A 34 29.83 -12.19 -1.15
C LYS A 34 29.48 -12.16 0.33
N THR A 35 28.21 -12.18 0.66
CA THR A 35 27.77 -12.52 2.02
C THR A 35 27.51 -14.01 2.10
N THR A 36 28.44 -14.70 2.72
CA THR A 36 28.34 -16.09 3.14
C THR A 36 27.48 -16.13 4.40
N THR A 37 26.28 -16.66 4.32
CA THR A 37 25.56 -17.18 5.50
C THR A 37 25.35 -18.67 5.28
N HIS A 38 26.04 -19.46 6.09
CA HIS A 38 25.91 -20.92 6.13
C HIS A 38 24.57 -21.32 6.71
N MET A 39 23.92 -22.15 6.04
CA MET A 39 23.32 -23.46 6.32
C MET A 39 22.04 -23.69 5.53
N VAL A 40 22.01 -24.91 4.98
CA VAL A 40 20.93 -25.75 4.47
C VAL A 40 20.76 -25.81 2.94
N ARG A 41 21.22 -26.96 2.44
CA ARG A 41 20.91 -27.67 1.19
C ARG A 41 20.89 -26.90 -0.14
N GLU A 42 21.91 -27.24 -0.91
CA GLU A 42 22.12 -26.89 -2.31
C GLU A 42 20.91 -27.15 -3.21
N ARG A 43 20.11 -26.10 -3.46
CA ARG A 43 19.54 -25.83 -4.76
C ARG A 43 20.06 -24.48 -5.18
N LYS A 44 20.75 -24.42 -6.34
CA LYS A 44 21.29 -23.15 -6.89
C LYS A 44 20.16 -22.13 -6.95
N PRO A 45 20.26 -20.98 -6.26
CA PRO A 45 19.27 -19.91 -6.43
C PRO A 45 19.23 -19.55 -7.92
N ARG A 46 18.04 -19.55 -8.54
CA ARG A 46 17.87 -19.05 -9.91
C ARG A 46 18.33 -17.59 -9.89
N GLN A 47 19.50 -17.32 -10.44
CA GLN A 47 20.08 -15.99 -10.46
C GLN A 47 19.19 -15.08 -11.28
N HIS A 48 18.55 -14.10 -10.62
CA HIS A 48 17.88 -13.03 -11.35
C HIS A 48 18.93 -12.28 -12.18
N PRO A 49 18.66 -12.02 -13.48
CA PRO A 49 19.54 -11.20 -14.29
C PRO A 49 19.84 -9.87 -13.58
N LEU A 50 21.09 -9.40 -13.67
CA LEU A 50 21.52 -8.14 -13.01
C LEU A 50 20.57 -6.98 -13.30
N PHE A 51 20.04 -6.92 -14.53
CA PHE A 51 19.03 -5.95 -14.95
C PHE A 51 17.76 -6.00 -14.05
N LEU A 52 17.22 -7.19 -13.75
CA LEU A 52 16.03 -7.32 -12.92
C LEU A 52 16.28 -6.87 -11.47
N ARG A 53 17.49 -7.14 -10.95
CA ARG A 53 17.87 -6.66 -9.62
C ARG A 53 17.96 -5.12 -9.60
N ALA A 54 18.63 -4.53 -10.57
CA ALA A 54 18.76 -3.06 -10.69
C ALA A 54 17.39 -2.40 -10.87
N PHE A 55 16.53 -2.97 -11.72
CA PHE A 55 15.18 -2.47 -11.95
C PHE A 55 14.31 -2.56 -10.69
N ARG A 56 14.39 -3.67 -9.96
CA ARG A 56 13.69 -3.84 -8.67
C ARG A 56 14.16 -2.81 -7.64
N THR A 57 15.48 -2.60 -7.52
CA THR A 57 16.03 -1.59 -6.61
C THR A 57 15.57 -0.18 -6.99
N TYR A 58 15.50 0.11 -8.28
CA TYR A 58 14.94 1.37 -8.78
C TYR A 58 13.45 1.52 -8.40
N LEU A 59 12.63 0.49 -8.62
CA LEU A 59 11.21 0.51 -8.22
C LEU A 59 11.05 0.63 -6.70
N GLN A 60 11.90 -0.01 -5.92
CA GLN A 60 11.91 0.14 -4.47
C GLN A 60 12.26 1.57 -4.04
N PHE A 61 13.24 2.20 -4.69
CA PHE A 61 13.55 3.62 -4.46
C PHE A 61 12.35 4.53 -4.75
N VAL A 62 11.66 4.32 -5.89
CA VAL A 62 10.49 5.13 -6.24
C VAL A 62 9.33 4.88 -5.28
N ASN A 63 9.03 3.62 -4.98
CA ASN A 63 7.89 3.22 -4.17
C ASN A 63 8.11 3.57 -2.69
N SER A 64 9.17 3.04 -2.08
CA SER A 64 9.48 3.16 -0.65
C SER A 64 10.18 4.47 -0.29
N GLY A 65 10.97 5.03 -1.23
CA GLY A 65 11.72 6.26 -1.00
C GLY A 65 10.91 7.54 -1.27
N LEU A 66 10.16 7.56 -2.36
CA LEU A 66 9.45 8.76 -2.80
C LEU A 66 7.94 8.66 -2.57
N TYR A 67 7.30 7.56 -2.98
CA TYR A 67 5.85 7.47 -2.99
C TYR A 67 5.26 7.21 -1.60
N PHE A 68 5.69 6.17 -0.88
CA PHE A 68 5.26 5.97 0.51
C PHE A 68 6.15 6.74 1.50
N ARG A 69 5.56 7.14 2.61
CA ARG A 69 6.28 7.81 3.69
C ARG A 69 6.96 6.82 4.62
N LYS A 70 6.26 5.76 4.96
CA LYS A 70 6.73 4.66 5.80
C LYS A 70 6.14 3.36 5.30
N GLU A 71 6.94 2.33 5.35
CA GLU A 71 6.53 0.95 5.12
C GLU A 71 6.69 0.17 6.42
N HIS A 72 5.66 -0.59 6.75
CA HIS A 72 5.65 -1.49 7.89
C HIS A 72 5.45 -2.90 7.36
N ILE A 73 6.26 -3.85 7.82
CA ILE A 73 6.18 -5.25 7.41
C ILE A 73 6.09 -6.08 8.68
N ILE A 74 5.09 -6.96 8.76
CA ILE A 74 4.83 -7.84 9.89
C ILE A 74 4.68 -9.25 9.36
N GLY A 75 5.26 -10.24 10.06
CA GLY A 75 5.12 -11.64 9.71
C GLY A 75 6.00 -12.08 8.54
N LEU A 76 7.09 -11.36 8.24
CA LEU A 76 8.03 -11.76 7.18
C LEU A 76 8.65 -13.13 7.49
N GLU A 77 8.79 -13.48 8.75
CA GLU A 77 9.22 -14.79 9.27
C GLU A 77 8.28 -15.93 8.91
N ASN A 78 7.01 -15.65 8.59
CA ASN A 78 6.01 -16.62 8.16
C ASN A 78 6.18 -17.01 6.68
N VAL A 79 6.98 -16.27 5.93
CA VAL A 79 7.20 -16.57 4.52
C VAL A 79 8.03 -17.84 4.39
N PRO A 80 7.52 -18.92 3.74
CA PRO A 80 8.28 -20.15 3.59
C PRO A 80 9.61 -19.93 2.89
N VAL A 81 10.59 -20.78 3.12
CA VAL A 81 11.93 -20.68 2.49
C VAL A 81 11.85 -20.74 0.96
N ASP A 82 12.81 -20.11 0.28
CA ASP A 82 12.89 -20.14 -1.20
C ASP A 82 12.97 -21.58 -1.73
N GLY A 83 12.31 -21.82 -2.88
CA GLY A 83 12.17 -23.14 -3.48
C GLY A 83 11.00 -23.97 -2.91
N THR A 84 10.28 -23.47 -1.89
CA THR A 84 8.98 -24.04 -1.51
C THR A 84 7.91 -23.47 -2.45
N PRO A 85 7.03 -24.30 -3.05
CA PRO A 85 5.86 -23.84 -3.79
C PRO A 85 4.94 -23.01 -2.90
N VAL A 86 4.76 -21.72 -3.21
CA VAL A 86 3.93 -20.82 -2.38
C VAL A 86 2.92 -20.08 -3.24
N VAL A 87 1.66 -20.11 -2.82
CA VAL A 87 0.62 -19.23 -3.34
C VAL A 87 0.36 -18.13 -2.32
N VAL A 88 0.76 -16.91 -2.62
CA VAL A 88 0.44 -15.72 -1.81
C VAL A 88 -0.96 -15.26 -2.18
N VAL A 89 -1.83 -15.19 -1.19
CA VAL A 89 -3.23 -14.76 -1.33
C VAL A 89 -3.45 -13.50 -0.53
N SER A 90 -3.96 -12.44 -1.17
CA SER A 90 -4.11 -11.13 -0.54
C SER A 90 -5.45 -10.47 -0.89
N ASN A 91 -5.85 -9.48 -0.06
CA ASN A 91 -6.90 -8.52 -0.39
C ASN A 91 -6.44 -7.59 -1.52
N HIS A 92 -7.38 -7.06 -2.32
CA HIS A 92 -7.07 -6.24 -3.50
C HIS A 92 -7.81 -4.91 -3.47
N GLN A 93 -7.13 -3.87 -3.00
CA GLN A 93 -7.69 -2.54 -2.80
C GLN A 93 -6.94 -1.42 -3.51
N ASN A 94 -5.76 -1.69 -4.10
CA ASN A 94 -4.91 -0.68 -4.71
C ASN A 94 -4.19 -1.18 -5.98
N CYS A 95 -4.94 -1.81 -6.88
CA CYS A 95 -4.50 -2.23 -8.21
C CYS A 95 -3.03 -2.68 -8.28
N LEU A 96 -2.18 -1.96 -9.04
CA LEU A 96 -0.77 -2.31 -9.24
C LEU A 96 0.08 -2.19 -7.95
N ASN A 97 -0.30 -1.31 -7.02
CA ASN A 97 0.50 -1.11 -5.80
C ASN A 97 0.48 -2.34 -4.89
N ASP A 98 -0.64 -3.07 -4.81
CA ASP A 98 -0.73 -4.25 -3.97
C ASP A 98 0.31 -5.32 -4.35
N PRO A 99 0.36 -5.82 -5.60
CA PRO A 99 1.38 -6.78 -6.00
C PRO A 99 2.80 -6.20 -5.97
N LEU A 100 2.96 -4.93 -6.33
CA LEU A 100 4.27 -4.28 -6.34
C LEU A 100 4.86 -4.23 -4.93
N CYS A 101 4.07 -3.80 -3.95
CA CYS A 101 4.51 -3.68 -2.57
C CYS A 101 4.96 -5.03 -2.00
N VAL A 102 4.19 -6.10 -2.21
CA VAL A 102 4.55 -7.46 -1.76
C VAL A 102 5.79 -7.97 -2.50
N CYS A 103 5.84 -7.79 -3.82
CA CYS A 103 6.97 -8.21 -4.65
C CYS A 103 8.29 -7.55 -4.22
N LEU A 104 8.26 -6.28 -3.84
CA LEU A 104 9.45 -5.55 -3.39
C LEU A 104 9.97 -6.04 -2.02
N GLN A 105 9.16 -6.70 -1.22
CA GLN A 105 9.57 -7.30 0.06
C GLN A 105 10.12 -8.72 -0.09
N LEU A 106 9.58 -9.51 -1.02
CA LEU A 106 9.99 -10.90 -1.25
C LEU A 106 11.13 -10.97 -2.29
N THR A 107 12.31 -10.47 -1.91
CA THR A 107 13.43 -10.24 -2.82
C THR A 107 14.24 -11.48 -3.15
N ASP A 108 14.16 -12.51 -2.35
CA ASP A 108 14.92 -13.75 -2.43
C ASP A 108 14.32 -14.78 -3.40
N ARG A 109 13.07 -14.56 -3.87
CA ARG A 109 12.33 -15.53 -4.67
C ARG A 109 11.79 -14.94 -5.98
N ARG A 110 11.51 -15.82 -6.92
CA ARG A 110 10.82 -15.46 -8.17
C ARG A 110 9.33 -15.42 -7.94
N MET A 111 8.75 -14.24 -8.20
CA MET A 111 7.31 -13.99 -8.08
C MET A 111 6.63 -14.07 -9.43
N ASN A 112 5.51 -14.78 -9.50
CA ASN A 112 4.61 -14.79 -10.65
C ASN A 112 3.28 -14.15 -10.25
N PHE A 113 2.66 -13.43 -11.20
CA PHE A 113 1.41 -12.70 -10.97
C PHE A 113 0.44 -12.98 -12.10
N ILE A 114 -0.83 -13.06 -11.78
CA ILE A 114 -1.87 -13.12 -12.81
C ILE A 114 -2.43 -11.71 -13.03
N ALA A 115 -2.30 -11.19 -14.25
CA ALA A 115 -2.78 -9.87 -14.64
C ALA A 115 -3.75 -9.95 -15.82
N ARG A 116 -4.62 -8.94 -15.98
CA ARG A 116 -5.61 -8.90 -17.07
C ARG A 116 -4.91 -8.97 -18.43
N ALA A 117 -5.41 -9.79 -19.35
CA ALA A 117 -4.84 -10.03 -20.67
C ALA A 117 -4.71 -8.76 -21.53
N ASN A 118 -5.56 -7.75 -21.30
CA ASN A 118 -5.52 -6.49 -22.05
C ASN A 118 -4.18 -5.73 -21.94
N VAL A 119 -3.43 -5.90 -20.84
CA VAL A 119 -2.11 -5.25 -20.67
C VAL A 119 -1.02 -5.90 -21.53
N PHE A 120 -1.25 -7.10 -22.05
CA PHE A 120 -0.33 -7.86 -22.90
C PHE A 120 -0.51 -7.61 -24.42
N LYS A 121 -1.44 -6.73 -24.82
CA LYS A 121 -1.74 -6.48 -26.25
C LYS A 121 -0.55 -5.94 -27.03
N ASN A 122 0.30 -5.12 -26.38
CA ASN A 122 1.50 -4.59 -27.03
C ASN A 122 2.63 -5.64 -26.98
N PRO A 123 3.24 -6.05 -28.12
CA PRO A 123 4.22 -7.13 -28.15
C PRO A 123 5.51 -6.84 -27.37
N ILE A 124 5.94 -5.58 -27.31
CA ILE A 124 7.13 -5.18 -26.55
C ILE A 124 6.84 -5.31 -25.05
N PHE A 125 5.70 -4.76 -24.60
CA PHE A 125 5.29 -4.88 -23.20
C PHE A 125 4.98 -6.33 -22.81
N ASN A 126 4.37 -7.12 -23.70
CA ASN A 126 4.10 -8.54 -23.45
C ASN A 126 5.39 -9.30 -23.09
N LYS A 127 6.46 -9.13 -23.89
CA LYS A 127 7.74 -9.79 -23.63
C LYS A 127 8.34 -9.35 -22.28
N ALA A 128 8.29 -8.06 -21.96
CA ALA A 128 8.79 -7.53 -20.69
C ALA A 128 7.97 -8.03 -19.49
N LEU A 129 6.63 -8.00 -19.59
CA LEU A 129 5.73 -8.46 -18.52
C LEU A 129 5.93 -9.96 -18.23
N ARG A 130 6.04 -10.80 -19.26
CA ARG A 130 6.32 -12.23 -19.07
C ARG A 130 7.71 -12.48 -18.47
N ALA A 131 8.71 -11.71 -18.85
CA ALA A 131 10.04 -11.80 -18.25
C ALA A 131 10.02 -11.42 -16.75
N MET A 132 9.09 -10.54 -16.34
CA MET A 132 8.85 -10.18 -14.96
C MET A 132 7.93 -11.17 -14.20
N GLY A 133 7.51 -12.27 -14.82
CA GLY A 133 6.65 -13.27 -14.19
C GLY A 133 5.14 -12.97 -14.26
N LEU A 134 4.69 -12.04 -15.10
CA LEU A 134 3.25 -11.80 -15.26
C LEU A 134 2.64 -12.78 -16.27
N LEU A 135 1.51 -13.39 -15.89
CA LEU A 135 0.71 -14.32 -16.67
C LEU A 135 -0.63 -13.65 -17.03
N PRO A 136 -1.12 -13.78 -18.30
CA PRO A 136 -2.36 -13.13 -18.72
C PRO A 136 -3.60 -13.89 -18.23
N ALA A 137 -4.59 -13.20 -17.63
CA ALA A 137 -5.92 -13.74 -17.35
C ALA A 137 -6.96 -13.14 -18.29
N TYR A 138 -7.77 -14.00 -18.89
CA TYR A 138 -8.78 -13.66 -19.88
C TYR A 138 -10.19 -13.69 -19.26
N ARG A 139 -11.00 -12.65 -19.50
CA ARG A 139 -12.37 -12.57 -18.98
C ARG A 139 -13.37 -13.03 -20.03
N MET A 140 -14.27 -13.96 -19.67
CA MET A 140 -15.36 -14.42 -20.51
C MET A 140 -16.24 -13.28 -21.05
N SER A 141 -16.46 -12.24 -20.24
CA SER A 141 -17.26 -11.07 -20.62
C SER A 141 -16.68 -10.23 -21.78
N HIS A 142 -15.38 -10.36 -22.04
CA HIS A 142 -14.70 -9.57 -23.09
C HIS A 142 -14.19 -10.43 -24.26
N GLU A 143 -13.92 -11.72 -24.03
CA GLU A 143 -13.21 -12.59 -24.98
C GLU A 143 -13.98 -13.86 -25.31
N GLY A 144 -15.20 -14.03 -24.76
CA GLY A 144 -16.10 -15.14 -25.04
C GLY A 144 -15.47 -16.51 -24.75
N PHE A 145 -15.82 -17.52 -25.53
CA PHE A 145 -15.34 -18.89 -25.33
C PHE A 145 -13.82 -19.06 -25.51
N ALA A 146 -13.15 -18.18 -26.26
CA ALA A 146 -11.69 -18.20 -26.39
C ALA A 146 -10.98 -17.98 -25.05
N ALA A 147 -11.61 -17.25 -24.12
CA ALA A 147 -11.08 -17.06 -22.76
C ALA A 147 -10.88 -18.38 -22.02
N ILE A 148 -11.69 -19.41 -22.28
CA ILE A 148 -11.58 -20.72 -21.60
C ILE A 148 -10.25 -21.39 -21.93
N ASN A 149 -9.94 -21.50 -23.24
CA ASN A 149 -8.70 -22.15 -23.69
C ASN A 149 -7.47 -21.34 -23.28
N ASN A 150 -7.52 -20.01 -23.46
CA ASN A 150 -6.41 -19.13 -23.08
C ASN A 150 -6.15 -19.14 -21.56
N ASN A 151 -7.18 -19.24 -20.72
CA ASN A 151 -7.02 -19.37 -19.28
C ASN A 151 -6.45 -20.73 -18.87
N ARG A 152 -6.71 -21.79 -19.65
CA ARG A 152 -6.09 -23.11 -19.42
C ARG A 152 -4.57 -23.02 -19.53
N ASP A 153 -4.06 -22.40 -20.59
CA ASP A 153 -2.61 -22.19 -20.77
C ASP A 153 -2.01 -21.37 -19.61
N THR A 154 -2.76 -20.38 -19.11
CA THR A 154 -2.34 -19.56 -17.96
C THR A 154 -2.30 -20.38 -16.68
N MET A 155 -3.30 -21.22 -16.42
CA MET A 155 -3.35 -22.10 -15.26
C MET A 155 -2.23 -23.15 -15.33
N ASP A 156 -1.98 -23.71 -16.51
CA ASP A 156 -0.87 -24.65 -16.73
C ASP A 156 0.49 -24.00 -16.45
N ALA A 157 0.72 -22.79 -16.95
CA ALA A 157 1.95 -22.04 -16.69
C ALA A 157 2.12 -21.68 -15.20
N ALA A 158 1.03 -21.32 -14.51
CA ALA A 158 1.04 -21.04 -13.09
C ALA A 158 1.29 -22.30 -12.25
N GLY A 159 0.66 -23.42 -12.58
CA GLY A 159 0.91 -24.72 -11.97
C GLY A 159 2.36 -25.18 -12.17
N GLN A 160 2.92 -24.99 -13.37
CA GLN A 160 4.32 -25.30 -13.64
C GLN A 160 5.28 -24.43 -12.82
N ALA A 161 5.01 -23.13 -12.68
CA ALA A 161 5.82 -22.24 -11.86
C ALA A 161 5.86 -22.70 -10.39
N LEU A 162 4.72 -23.13 -9.84
CA LEU A 162 4.67 -23.71 -8.48
C LEU A 162 5.45 -25.02 -8.41
N THR A 163 5.30 -25.92 -9.39
CA THR A 163 6.06 -27.19 -9.47
C THR A 163 7.57 -26.93 -9.50
N ASP A 164 7.99 -25.83 -10.14
CA ASP A 164 9.39 -25.38 -10.17
C ASP A 164 9.85 -24.74 -8.84
N GLY A 165 8.99 -24.66 -7.80
CA GLY A 165 9.28 -24.06 -6.51
C GLY A 165 9.22 -22.53 -6.52
N GLU A 166 8.58 -21.92 -7.52
CA GLU A 166 8.39 -20.47 -7.59
C GLU A 166 7.18 -20.03 -6.78
N THR A 167 7.04 -18.71 -6.55
CA THR A 167 5.91 -18.13 -5.84
C THR A 167 4.90 -17.56 -6.82
N LEU A 168 3.62 -17.88 -6.62
CA LEU A 168 2.50 -17.30 -7.34
C LEU A 168 1.72 -16.37 -6.44
N MET A 169 1.43 -15.14 -6.87
CA MET A 169 0.58 -14.21 -6.14
C MET A 169 -0.74 -13.99 -6.86
N LEU A 170 -1.82 -14.08 -6.09
CA LEU A 170 -3.19 -14.01 -6.57
C LEU A 170 -4.07 -13.17 -5.66
N TYR A 171 -5.11 -12.58 -6.27
CA TYR A 171 -6.17 -11.83 -5.61
C TYR A 171 -7.50 -12.56 -5.88
N PRO A 172 -7.95 -13.44 -4.97
CA PRO A 172 -9.07 -14.33 -5.23
C PRO A 172 -10.44 -13.64 -5.26
N GLU A 173 -10.53 -12.39 -4.84
CA GLU A 173 -11.72 -11.55 -5.03
C GLU A 173 -12.06 -11.37 -6.51
N ALA A 174 -11.07 -11.54 -7.41
CA ALA A 174 -11.17 -11.40 -8.87
C ALA A 174 -11.59 -9.99 -9.34
N ASP A 175 -11.78 -9.07 -8.44
CA ASP A 175 -11.97 -7.64 -8.66
C ASP A 175 -11.36 -6.84 -7.51
N HIS A 176 -11.19 -5.53 -7.70
CA HIS A 176 -10.70 -4.65 -6.65
C HIS A 176 -11.85 -3.86 -6.04
N GLN A 177 -11.72 -3.55 -4.75
CA GLN A 177 -12.74 -2.85 -3.99
C GLN A 177 -12.24 -1.45 -3.61
N ASP A 178 -13.11 -0.44 -3.69
CA ASP A 178 -12.82 0.93 -3.24
C ASP A 178 -13.09 1.13 -1.73
N LYS A 179 -13.58 0.10 -1.08
CA LYS A 179 -13.95 0.07 0.33
C LYS A 179 -13.03 -0.86 1.13
N ARG A 180 -12.94 -0.63 2.42
CA ARG A 180 -12.28 -1.51 3.40
C ARG A 180 -13.18 -2.70 3.70
N TRP A 181 -13.41 -3.50 2.69
CA TRP A 181 -14.29 -4.66 2.72
C TRP A 181 -13.65 -5.79 1.93
N LEU A 182 -13.78 -7.02 2.44
CA LEU A 182 -13.23 -8.21 1.79
C LEU A 182 -14.35 -8.97 1.09
N GLY A 183 -14.24 -9.11 -0.21
CA GLY A 183 -15.18 -9.83 -1.04
C GLY A 183 -15.12 -11.36 -0.88
N ASN A 184 -15.94 -12.04 -1.66
CA ASN A 184 -15.94 -13.49 -1.73
C ASN A 184 -14.78 -13.99 -2.58
N PHE A 185 -14.10 -15.03 -2.12
CA PHE A 185 -12.97 -15.62 -2.80
C PHE A 185 -13.41 -16.66 -3.84
N LYS A 186 -12.83 -16.58 -5.02
CA LYS A 186 -12.96 -17.59 -6.08
C LYS A 186 -11.95 -18.70 -5.85
N LEU A 187 -12.31 -19.95 -6.18
CA LEU A 187 -11.48 -21.14 -5.95
C LEU A 187 -10.28 -21.29 -6.91
N GLY A 188 -10.07 -20.35 -7.84
CA GLY A 188 -9.04 -20.44 -8.87
C GLY A 188 -7.63 -20.67 -8.35
N TYR A 189 -7.26 -20.00 -7.27
CA TYR A 189 -5.94 -20.15 -6.66
C TYR A 189 -5.70 -21.53 -6.05
N LEU A 190 -6.74 -22.14 -5.45
CA LEU A 190 -6.67 -23.49 -4.91
C LEU A 190 -6.61 -24.55 -6.03
N ARG A 191 -7.32 -24.33 -7.14
CA ARG A 191 -7.23 -25.21 -8.30
C ARG A 191 -5.79 -25.27 -8.83
N ILE A 192 -5.13 -24.11 -8.96
CA ILE A 192 -3.73 -24.03 -9.39
C ILE A 192 -2.81 -24.70 -8.36
N ALA A 193 -3.06 -24.49 -7.08
CA ALA A 193 -2.24 -25.06 -6.01
C ALA A 193 -2.35 -26.60 -5.95
N PHE A 194 -3.55 -27.14 -6.06
CA PHE A 194 -3.75 -28.59 -6.09
C PHE A 194 -3.30 -29.23 -7.41
N ASP A 195 -3.47 -28.56 -8.56
CA ASP A 195 -2.88 -29.02 -9.85
C ASP A 195 -1.35 -29.14 -9.74
N ALA A 196 -0.69 -28.16 -9.11
CA ALA A 196 0.74 -28.27 -8.86
C ALA A 196 1.09 -29.44 -7.90
N ALA A 197 0.28 -29.68 -6.87
CA ALA A 197 0.46 -30.81 -5.97
C ALA A 197 0.28 -32.16 -6.70
N GLU A 198 -0.71 -32.28 -7.57
CA GLU A 198 -0.93 -33.46 -8.43
C GLU A 198 0.26 -33.70 -9.36
N ARG A 199 0.77 -32.67 -10.05
CA ARG A 199 1.97 -32.76 -10.89
C ARG A 199 3.21 -33.24 -10.14
N MET A 200 3.30 -32.89 -8.84
CA MET A 200 4.35 -33.38 -7.93
C MET A 200 4.00 -34.72 -7.27
N GLU A 201 2.95 -35.41 -7.74
CA GLU A 201 2.46 -36.68 -7.15
C GLU A 201 2.19 -36.58 -5.63
N PHE A 202 1.78 -35.39 -5.14
CA PHE A 202 1.55 -35.09 -3.72
C PHE A 202 2.77 -35.32 -2.80
N LYS A 203 3.97 -35.43 -3.36
CA LYS A 203 5.21 -35.66 -2.61
C LYS A 203 5.72 -34.41 -1.92
N GLN A 204 5.49 -33.26 -2.51
CA GLN A 204 5.89 -31.93 -1.99
C GLN A 204 4.69 -31.18 -1.47
N ASP A 205 4.93 -30.33 -0.47
CA ASP A 205 3.90 -29.46 0.06
C ASP A 205 3.76 -28.20 -0.79
N VAL A 206 2.54 -27.76 -0.98
CA VAL A 206 2.21 -26.44 -1.53
C VAL A 206 1.64 -25.59 -0.39
N MET A 207 2.24 -24.43 -0.16
CA MET A 207 1.85 -23.55 0.93
C MET A 207 0.96 -22.41 0.43
N ILE A 208 -0.14 -22.16 1.15
CA ILE A 208 -0.95 -20.95 0.94
C ILE A 208 -0.51 -19.93 1.99
N LEU A 209 0.02 -18.79 1.55
CA LEU A 209 0.46 -17.70 2.41
C LEU A 209 -0.57 -16.57 2.40
N PRO A 210 -1.40 -16.42 3.45
CA PRO A 210 -2.29 -15.27 3.59
C PRO A 210 -1.46 -14.00 3.73
N SER A 211 -1.81 -12.96 2.99
CA SER A 211 -1.19 -11.64 3.06
C SER A 211 -2.27 -10.55 3.12
N CYS A 212 -1.94 -9.42 3.72
CA CYS A 212 -2.82 -8.27 3.76
C CYS A 212 -2.04 -6.99 3.47
N ASN A 213 -2.53 -6.21 2.52
CA ASN A 213 -2.08 -4.85 2.27
C ASN A 213 -3.03 -3.87 2.95
N HIS A 214 -2.47 -2.96 3.76
CA HIS A 214 -3.21 -1.90 4.42
C HIS A 214 -2.51 -0.56 4.24
N TYR A 215 -3.28 0.48 3.89
CA TYR A 215 -2.76 1.83 3.62
C TYR A 215 -3.44 2.83 4.55
N SER A 216 -2.67 3.80 5.07
CA SER A 216 -3.27 4.89 5.83
C SER A 216 -4.20 5.75 4.97
N ASN A 217 -3.96 5.81 3.66
CA ASN A 217 -4.85 6.35 2.63
C ASN A 217 -4.53 5.70 1.28
N TYR A 218 -5.56 5.29 0.53
CA TYR A 218 -5.39 4.58 -0.75
C TYR A 218 -5.02 5.47 -1.93
N PHE A 219 -5.38 6.76 -1.87
CA PHE A 219 -5.37 7.63 -3.05
C PHE A 219 -4.21 8.62 -3.07
N HIS A 220 -3.60 8.88 -1.92
CA HIS A 220 -2.58 9.91 -1.79
C HIS A 220 -1.16 9.34 -1.71
N ALA A 221 -0.22 10.01 -2.37
CA ALA A 221 1.20 9.77 -2.14
C ALA A 221 1.63 10.22 -0.73
N ARG A 222 2.80 9.78 -0.29
CA ARG A 222 3.38 10.07 1.04
C ARG A 222 2.48 9.63 2.20
N THR A 223 1.76 8.53 2.00
CA THR A 223 1.01 7.80 3.04
C THR A 223 1.85 6.68 3.63
N ASP A 224 1.39 6.08 4.72
CA ASP A 224 2.03 4.92 5.30
C ASP A 224 1.37 3.65 4.74
N MET A 225 2.18 2.60 4.55
CA MET A 225 1.78 1.29 4.08
C MET A 225 2.16 0.22 5.11
N LEU A 226 1.32 -0.78 5.25
CA LEU A 226 1.55 -1.96 6.07
C LEU A 226 1.27 -3.21 5.21
N ILE A 227 2.24 -4.12 5.21
CA ILE A 227 2.07 -5.49 4.69
C ILE A 227 2.12 -6.43 5.88
N LYS A 228 1.14 -7.33 5.97
CA LYS A 228 1.13 -8.41 6.95
C LYS A 228 1.16 -9.75 6.22
N PHE A 229 2.05 -10.63 6.61
CA PHE A 229 2.07 -12.03 6.22
C PHE A 229 1.55 -12.87 7.38
N GLY A 230 0.45 -13.57 7.16
CA GLY A 230 -0.12 -14.49 8.15
C GLY A 230 0.61 -15.83 8.16
N GLU A 231 0.23 -16.69 9.08
CA GLU A 231 0.76 -18.05 9.14
C GLU A 231 0.38 -18.83 7.87
N PRO A 232 1.33 -19.47 7.20
CA PRO A 232 1.08 -20.22 5.99
C PRO A 232 0.23 -21.47 6.29
N VAL A 233 -0.62 -21.82 5.34
CA VAL A 233 -1.44 -23.03 5.38
C VAL A 233 -0.80 -24.09 4.50
N SER A 234 -0.38 -25.20 5.08
CA SER A 234 0.11 -26.37 4.35
C SER A 234 -1.05 -27.10 3.70
N LEU A 235 -0.99 -27.31 2.38
CA LEU A 235 -1.99 -28.11 1.68
C LEU A 235 -1.74 -29.61 1.87
N LYS A 236 -0.55 -30.03 2.26
CA LYS A 236 -0.20 -31.43 2.45
C LYS A 236 -1.12 -32.14 3.44
N GLN A 237 -1.56 -31.43 4.49
CA GLN A 237 -2.49 -31.97 5.48
C GLN A 237 -3.91 -32.26 4.92
N TYR A 238 -4.23 -31.74 3.75
CA TYR A 238 -5.53 -31.89 3.09
C TYR A 238 -5.48 -32.78 1.83
N TYR A 239 -4.34 -33.39 1.49
CA TYR A 239 -4.21 -34.13 0.24
C TYR A 239 -5.11 -35.37 0.18
N ASP A 240 -5.28 -36.08 1.29
CA ASP A 240 -6.16 -37.26 1.32
C ASP A 240 -7.63 -36.83 1.26
N GLU A 241 -8.04 -35.80 2.02
CA GLU A 241 -9.39 -35.24 1.96
C GLU A 241 -9.70 -34.68 0.54
N TYR A 242 -8.72 -34.05 -0.11
CA TYR A 242 -8.89 -33.55 -1.48
C TYR A 242 -9.09 -34.66 -2.49
N ARG A 243 -8.42 -35.80 -2.36
CA ARG A 243 -8.62 -36.94 -3.28
C ARG A 243 -10.03 -37.52 -3.16
N GLU A 244 -10.61 -37.52 -1.97
CA GLU A 244 -11.97 -38.03 -1.73
C GLU A 244 -13.04 -37.02 -2.13
N ALA A 245 -12.88 -35.74 -1.74
CA ALA A 245 -13.88 -34.69 -1.93
C ALA A 245 -13.24 -33.34 -2.39
N PRO A 246 -12.76 -33.23 -3.64
CA PRO A 246 -11.95 -32.07 -4.07
C PRO A 246 -12.62 -30.72 -3.88
N ARG A 247 -13.90 -30.64 -4.23
CA ARG A 247 -14.65 -29.37 -4.16
C ARG A 247 -14.92 -28.93 -2.72
N GLU A 248 -15.28 -29.83 -1.85
CA GLU A 248 -15.61 -29.56 -0.44
C GLU A 248 -14.34 -29.13 0.31
N THR A 249 -13.23 -29.85 0.10
CA THR A 249 -11.91 -29.51 0.68
C THR A 249 -11.45 -28.13 0.24
N MET A 250 -11.56 -27.80 -1.05
CA MET A 250 -11.24 -26.45 -1.53
C MET A 250 -12.14 -25.37 -0.90
N MET A 251 -13.43 -25.62 -0.74
CA MET A 251 -14.36 -24.66 -0.10
C MET A 251 -14.00 -24.43 1.38
N LYS A 252 -13.66 -25.49 2.11
CA LYS A 252 -13.23 -25.45 3.50
C LYS A 252 -11.96 -24.60 3.64
N ILE A 253 -10.93 -24.88 2.82
CA ILE A 253 -9.67 -24.13 2.84
C ILE A 253 -9.89 -22.67 2.42
N ASN A 254 -10.73 -22.43 1.41
CA ASN A 254 -11.06 -21.09 0.92
C ASN A 254 -11.69 -20.22 2.02
N THR A 255 -12.63 -20.77 2.77
CA THR A 255 -13.26 -20.07 3.89
C THR A 255 -12.24 -19.75 4.99
N MET A 256 -11.39 -20.72 5.35
CA MET A 256 -10.34 -20.53 6.34
C MET A 256 -9.34 -19.46 5.93
N VAL A 257 -8.84 -19.48 4.69
CA VAL A 257 -7.88 -18.48 4.18
C VAL A 257 -8.51 -17.09 4.12
N ARG A 258 -9.78 -17.01 3.67
CA ARG A 258 -10.52 -15.75 3.65
C ARG A 258 -10.65 -15.14 5.04
N ASN A 259 -11.03 -15.94 6.04
CA ASN A 259 -11.17 -15.49 7.41
C ASN A 259 -9.82 -15.02 7.99
N LYS A 260 -8.73 -15.76 7.77
CA LYS A 260 -7.38 -15.33 8.16
C LYS A 260 -7.02 -13.95 7.57
N ILE A 261 -7.36 -13.67 6.32
CA ILE A 261 -7.09 -12.37 5.70
C ILE A 261 -8.01 -11.30 6.28
N GLN A 262 -9.28 -11.60 6.52
CA GLN A 262 -10.23 -10.69 7.14
C GLN A 262 -9.77 -10.23 8.52
N ASP A 263 -9.25 -11.14 9.34
CA ASP A 263 -8.72 -10.85 10.69
C ASP A 263 -7.46 -9.96 10.64
N MET A 264 -6.71 -10.04 9.55
CA MET A 264 -5.49 -9.23 9.37
C MET A 264 -5.75 -7.81 8.85
N MET A 265 -6.91 -7.55 8.23
CA MET A 265 -7.22 -6.28 7.60
C MET A 265 -8.26 -5.48 8.39
N LEU A 266 -8.40 -4.21 8.06
CA LEU A 266 -9.60 -3.46 8.46
C LEU A 266 -10.75 -3.87 7.55
N HIS A 267 -11.79 -4.47 8.13
CA HIS A 267 -12.99 -4.91 7.44
C HIS A 267 -14.22 -4.19 8.00
N ILE A 268 -14.89 -3.38 7.18
CA ILE A 268 -16.14 -2.71 7.52
C ILE A 268 -17.25 -3.47 6.83
N ALA A 269 -17.99 -4.29 7.59
CA ALA A 269 -19.04 -5.15 7.06
C ALA A 269 -20.30 -4.37 6.71
N ASP A 270 -20.61 -3.32 7.46
CA ASP A 270 -21.73 -2.43 7.19
C ASP A 270 -21.40 -1.52 5.98
N LEU A 271 -21.95 -1.89 4.82
CA LEU A 271 -21.79 -1.15 3.58
C LEU A 271 -22.79 0.01 3.43
N GLU A 272 -23.87 0.00 4.21
CA GLU A 272 -24.88 1.05 4.24
C GLU A 272 -24.32 2.31 4.92
N HIS A 273 -23.71 2.14 6.11
CA HIS A 273 -23.12 3.23 6.88
C HIS A 273 -21.58 3.30 6.72
N TYR A 274 -21.07 2.72 5.64
CA TYR A 274 -19.63 2.66 5.40
C TYR A 274 -18.93 4.03 5.47
N ALA A 275 -19.55 5.05 4.88
CA ALA A 275 -18.96 6.38 4.79
C ALA A 275 -18.83 7.05 6.18
N GLU A 276 -19.82 6.89 7.03
CA GLU A 276 -19.90 7.41 8.38
C GLU A 276 -18.88 6.71 9.29
N ILE A 277 -18.85 5.38 9.25
CA ILE A 277 -17.90 4.55 10.00
C ILE A 277 -16.45 4.89 9.59
N ASP A 278 -16.16 4.93 8.28
CA ASP A 278 -14.83 5.27 7.77
C ASP A 278 -14.43 6.71 8.12
N PHE A 279 -15.39 7.64 8.13
CA PHE A 279 -15.16 9.03 8.56
C PHE A 279 -14.85 9.12 10.05
N LEU A 280 -15.63 8.48 10.92
CA LEU A 280 -15.43 8.50 12.37
C LEU A 280 -14.03 7.98 12.76
N ARG A 281 -13.58 6.84 12.18
CA ARG A 281 -12.25 6.28 12.47
C ARG A 281 -11.10 7.14 11.91
N GLU A 282 -11.31 7.86 10.80
CA GLU A 282 -10.25 8.70 10.19
C GLU A 282 -10.06 10.05 10.88
N THR A 283 -11.09 10.53 11.54
CA THR A 283 -11.16 11.88 12.12
C THR A 283 -10.73 11.93 13.61
N GLY A 284 -11.18 12.94 14.30
CA GLY A 284 -10.84 13.17 15.70
C GLY A 284 -11.38 12.11 16.63
N TYR A 285 -12.53 11.49 16.30
CA TYR A 285 -13.08 10.42 17.13
C TYR A 285 -12.17 9.19 17.15
N GLY A 286 -11.75 8.68 16.00
CA GLY A 286 -10.81 7.56 15.95
C GLY A 286 -9.47 7.85 16.62
N ARG A 287 -9.01 9.12 16.60
CA ARG A 287 -7.83 9.54 17.37
C ARG A 287 -8.08 9.55 18.88
N LYS A 288 -9.24 10.00 19.32
CA LYS A 288 -9.67 9.98 20.72
C LYS A 288 -9.73 8.54 21.21
N TYR A 289 -10.47 7.69 20.53
CA TYR A 289 -10.62 6.26 20.81
C TYR A 289 -9.25 5.57 20.91
N ALA A 290 -8.36 5.76 19.95
CA ALA A 290 -7.02 5.19 19.99
C ALA A 290 -6.23 5.61 21.22
N LYS A 291 -6.33 6.89 21.63
CA LYS A 291 -5.64 7.40 22.81
C LYS A 291 -6.18 6.79 24.11
N GLU A 292 -7.48 6.68 24.25
CA GLU A 292 -8.18 6.15 25.45
C GLU A 292 -7.90 4.65 25.62
N HIS A 293 -7.77 3.91 24.53
CA HIS A 293 -7.47 2.47 24.53
C HIS A 293 -5.96 2.16 24.41
N GLY A 294 -5.07 3.14 24.58
CA GLY A 294 -3.62 2.93 24.62
C GLY A 294 -2.94 2.72 23.25
N PHE A 295 -3.63 2.95 22.15
CA PHE A 295 -3.07 2.80 20.81
C PHE A 295 -2.32 4.04 20.32
N LYS A 296 -1.32 3.81 19.46
CA LYS A 296 -0.51 4.87 18.83
C LYS A 296 -1.08 5.24 17.46
N PHE A 297 -2.01 6.17 17.38
CA PHE A 297 -2.70 6.59 16.14
C PHE A 297 -1.77 6.95 14.97
N ARG A 298 -0.54 7.44 15.23
CA ARG A 298 0.45 7.80 14.20
C ARG A 298 1.31 6.61 13.73
N TYR A 299 1.20 5.45 14.37
CA TYR A 299 1.92 4.23 14.02
C TYR A 299 0.93 3.27 13.38
N LEU A 300 1.03 3.08 12.06
CA LEU A 300 0.01 2.40 11.25
C LEU A 300 -0.37 0.99 11.76
N PRO A 301 0.57 0.13 12.20
CA PRO A 301 0.19 -1.16 12.78
C PRO A 301 -0.69 -1.06 14.03
N SER A 302 -0.37 -0.13 14.93
CA SER A 302 -1.18 0.11 16.13
C SER A 302 -2.52 0.76 15.81
N ARG A 303 -2.53 1.67 14.82
CA ARG A 303 -3.76 2.28 14.33
C ARG A 303 -4.70 1.27 13.70
N LEU A 304 -4.19 0.29 12.95
CA LEU A 304 -5.02 -0.77 12.37
C LEU A 304 -5.80 -1.53 13.45
N LEU A 305 -5.12 -1.90 14.54
CA LEU A 305 -5.77 -2.56 15.68
C LEU A 305 -6.83 -1.69 16.35
N SER A 306 -6.53 -0.41 16.54
CA SER A 306 -7.50 0.56 17.06
C SER A 306 -8.71 0.74 16.12
N ASP A 307 -8.45 0.84 14.83
CA ASP A 307 -9.50 1.00 13.82
C ASP A 307 -10.41 -0.25 13.76
N GLN A 308 -9.83 -1.48 13.89
CA GLN A 308 -10.59 -2.74 13.99
C GLN A 308 -11.49 -2.74 15.23
N GLN A 309 -10.94 -2.45 16.40
CA GLN A 309 -11.71 -2.43 17.64
C GLN A 309 -12.83 -1.38 17.62
N LEU A 310 -12.56 -0.19 17.07
CA LEU A 310 -13.57 0.86 16.93
C LEU A 310 -14.70 0.42 15.99
N VAL A 311 -14.38 -0.19 14.84
CA VAL A 311 -15.39 -0.68 13.91
C VAL A 311 -16.25 -1.77 14.53
N ASP A 312 -15.64 -2.71 15.27
CA ASP A 312 -16.37 -3.75 15.99
C ASP A 312 -17.25 -3.17 17.11
N ALA A 313 -16.78 -2.12 17.80
CA ALA A 313 -17.55 -1.42 18.83
C ALA A 313 -18.77 -0.68 18.23
N LEU A 314 -18.57 0.03 17.10
CA LEU A 314 -19.65 0.70 16.38
C LEU A 314 -20.71 -0.30 15.88
N GLN A 315 -20.27 -1.47 15.40
CA GLN A 315 -21.19 -2.54 14.96
C GLN A 315 -22.03 -3.05 16.13
N ARG A 316 -21.41 -3.36 17.27
CA ARG A 316 -22.12 -3.80 18.48
C ARG A 316 -23.10 -2.73 19.00
N ALA A 317 -22.69 -1.46 18.98
CA ALA A 317 -23.56 -0.35 19.38
C ALA A 317 -24.76 -0.21 18.45
N TYR A 318 -24.58 -0.42 17.14
CA TYR A 318 -25.70 -0.41 16.19
C TYR A 318 -26.66 -1.57 16.42
N GLU A 319 -26.15 -2.77 16.72
CA GLU A 319 -26.98 -3.94 17.05
C GLU A 319 -27.78 -3.74 18.35
N ALA A 320 -27.20 -3.08 19.35
CA ALA A 320 -27.83 -2.82 20.64
C ALA A 320 -28.81 -1.62 20.61
N HIS A 321 -28.48 -0.57 19.88
CA HIS A 321 -29.18 0.72 19.87
C HIS A 321 -29.39 1.27 18.44
N PRO A 322 -30.11 0.55 17.54
CA PRO A 322 -30.17 0.88 16.13
C PRO A 322 -30.71 2.29 15.84
N GLU A 323 -31.78 2.73 16.50
CA GLU A 323 -32.37 4.06 16.28
C GLU A 323 -31.42 5.20 16.70
N GLN A 324 -30.68 5.01 17.81
CA GLN A 324 -29.76 6.02 18.31
C GLN A 324 -28.50 6.09 17.40
N MET A 325 -28.00 4.95 16.94
CA MET A 325 -26.88 4.90 16.03
C MET A 325 -27.23 5.45 14.66
N GLU A 326 -28.44 5.22 14.16
CA GLU A 326 -28.91 5.82 12.90
C GLU A 326 -28.90 7.35 12.99
N ALA A 327 -29.36 7.91 14.12
CA ALA A 327 -29.28 9.35 14.37
C ALA A 327 -27.82 9.85 14.42
N VAL A 328 -26.90 9.07 15.02
CA VAL A 328 -25.47 9.42 15.03
C VAL A 328 -24.87 9.38 13.63
N TYR A 329 -25.22 8.39 12.81
CA TYR A 329 -24.73 8.29 11.42
C TYR A 329 -25.30 9.42 10.56
N SER A 330 -26.59 9.76 10.71
CA SER A 330 -27.18 10.92 10.04
C SER A 330 -26.46 12.23 10.37
N ASP A 331 -26.21 12.48 11.67
CA ASP A 331 -25.47 13.65 12.13
C ASP A 331 -24.00 13.65 11.64
N THR A 332 -23.39 12.47 11.58
CA THR A 332 -22.01 12.31 11.06
C THR A 332 -21.94 12.66 9.57
N ARG A 333 -22.96 12.29 8.80
CA ARG A 333 -23.08 12.65 7.37
C ARG A 333 -23.21 14.15 7.22
N GLU A 334 -24.11 14.78 7.96
CA GLU A 334 -24.29 16.25 7.96
C GLU A 334 -22.99 16.96 8.34
N TYR A 335 -22.30 16.50 9.39
CA TYR A 335 -21.03 17.05 9.82
C TYR A 335 -19.94 16.92 8.73
N ALA A 336 -19.82 15.75 8.10
CA ALA A 336 -18.85 15.49 7.05
C ALA A 336 -19.09 16.38 5.82
N GLU A 337 -20.35 16.54 5.41
CA GLU A 337 -20.75 17.43 4.31
C GLU A 337 -20.51 18.91 4.66
N GLY A 338 -20.83 19.31 5.87
CA GLY A 338 -20.63 20.66 6.37
C GLY A 338 -19.18 21.09 6.38
N ILE A 339 -18.25 20.26 6.91
CA ILE A 339 -16.82 20.59 6.90
C ILE A 339 -16.26 20.62 5.47
N ARG A 340 -16.76 19.76 4.56
CA ARG A 340 -16.36 19.73 3.15
C ARG A 340 -16.83 21.00 2.42
N SER A 341 -18.06 21.43 2.60
CA SER A 341 -18.64 22.62 1.96
C SER A 341 -17.93 23.91 2.40
N LEU A 342 -17.49 23.98 3.64
CA LEU A 342 -16.71 25.11 4.16
C LEU A 342 -15.21 25.02 3.85
N ASN A 343 -14.76 23.94 3.19
CA ASN A 343 -13.35 23.64 2.92
C ASN A 343 -12.47 23.73 4.18
N ILE A 344 -12.99 23.18 5.29
CA ILE A 344 -12.28 23.00 6.55
C ILE A 344 -12.12 21.52 6.86
N ARG A 345 -11.36 21.19 7.90
CA ARG A 345 -11.11 19.79 8.27
C ARG A 345 -11.32 19.62 9.77
N ASP A 346 -11.74 18.43 10.21
CA ASP A 346 -12.04 18.09 11.60
C ASP A 346 -10.94 18.47 12.60
N TRP A 347 -9.65 18.33 12.26
CA TRP A 347 -8.53 18.69 13.13
C TRP A 347 -8.53 20.19 13.57
N LEU A 348 -9.22 21.07 12.82
CA LEU A 348 -9.32 22.50 13.16
C LEU A 348 -10.22 22.73 14.38
N PHE A 349 -11.21 21.88 14.61
CA PHE A 349 -12.03 21.92 15.82
C PHE A 349 -11.25 21.45 17.05
N ILE A 350 -10.30 20.51 16.87
CA ILE A 350 -9.46 20.02 17.96
C ILE A 350 -8.42 21.08 18.39
N HIS A 351 -7.78 21.73 17.40
CA HIS A 351 -6.68 22.66 17.66
C HIS A 351 -7.15 24.11 17.82
N ASN A 352 -8.35 24.42 17.39
CA ASN A 352 -9.00 25.74 17.43
C ASN A 352 -8.01 26.91 17.19
N PRO A 353 -7.33 26.97 16.03
CA PRO A 353 -6.29 27.97 15.80
C PRO A 353 -6.86 29.37 15.80
N GLY A 354 -6.19 30.30 16.53
CA GLY A 354 -6.45 31.73 16.49
C GLY A 354 -5.73 32.45 15.34
N VAL A 355 -5.87 33.77 15.28
CA VAL A 355 -5.20 34.61 14.27
C VAL A 355 -3.68 34.52 14.43
N GLU A 356 -3.18 34.45 15.65
CA GLU A 356 -1.76 34.32 15.99
C GLU A 356 -1.14 33.04 15.35
N ALA A 357 -1.87 31.93 15.39
CA ALA A 357 -1.42 30.68 14.78
C ALA A 357 -1.37 30.75 13.24
N VAL A 358 -2.27 31.54 12.63
CA VAL A 358 -2.26 31.79 11.18
C VAL A 358 -1.07 32.68 10.83
N VAL A 359 -0.83 33.76 11.59
CA VAL A 359 0.31 34.66 11.36
C VAL A 359 1.64 33.93 11.50
N LEU A 360 1.82 33.11 12.56
CA LEU A 360 3.03 32.33 12.76
C LEU A 360 3.29 31.34 11.61
N ARG A 361 2.24 30.70 11.09
CA ARG A 361 2.37 29.81 9.92
C ARG A 361 2.71 30.58 8.65
N ALA A 362 2.14 31.78 8.47
CA ALA A 362 2.47 32.66 7.32
C ALA A 362 3.93 33.06 7.36
N LEU A 363 4.44 33.51 8.51
CA LEU A 363 5.84 33.86 8.71
C LEU A 363 6.77 32.67 8.47
N GLY A 364 6.41 31.50 8.99
CA GLY A 364 7.16 30.26 8.75
C GLY A 364 7.22 29.87 7.28
N LEU A 365 6.11 29.99 6.55
CA LEU A 365 6.07 29.76 5.10
C LEU A 365 6.91 30.78 4.33
N LEU A 366 6.88 32.05 4.72
CA LEU A 366 7.70 33.09 4.10
C LEU A 366 9.19 32.81 4.31
N LEU A 367 9.59 32.44 5.53
CA LEU A 367 10.97 32.09 5.87
C LEU A 367 11.47 30.86 5.09
N LEU A 368 10.60 29.85 4.90
CA LEU A 368 10.93 28.61 4.17
C LEU A 368 10.78 28.74 2.65
N LEU A 369 10.27 29.88 2.14
CA LEU A 369 10.03 30.06 0.71
C LEU A 369 11.28 29.92 -0.16
N PRO A 370 12.47 30.47 0.19
CA PRO A 370 13.67 30.28 -0.62
C PRO A 370 14.06 28.79 -0.74
N LEU A 371 13.98 28.04 0.36
CA LEU A 371 14.24 26.60 0.36
C LEU A 371 13.22 25.83 -0.47
N PHE A 372 11.95 26.24 -0.44
CA PHE A 372 10.93 25.66 -1.30
C PHE A 372 11.21 25.90 -2.77
N ILE A 373 11.60 27.13 -3.17
CA ILE A 373 11.96 27.46 -4.56
C ILE A 373 13.13 26.56 -5.04
N ILE A 374 14.19 26.44 -4.24
CA ILE A 374 15.31 25.57 -4.56
C ILE A 374 14.87 24.11 -4.71
N SER A 375 13.93 23.64 -3.90
CA SER A 375 13.48 22.27 -3.92
C SER A 375 12.46 21.94 -5.00
N ILE A 376 11.57 22.89 -5.34
CA ILE A 376 10.50 22.66 -6.30
C ILE A 376 10.98 22.70 -7.75
N ILE A 377 12.04 23.45 -8.05
CA ILE A 377 12.61 23.53 -9.39
C ILE A 377 13.00 22.13 -9.91
N PRO A 378 13.82 21.33 -9.22
CA PRO A 378 14.18 19.99 -9.70
C PRO A 378 13.10 18.93 -9.50
N THR A 379 12.13 19.14 -8.59
CA THR A 379 11.14 18.11 -8.23
C THR A 379 9.72 18.42 -8.69
N GLY A 380 9.47 19.59 -9.27
CA GLY A 380 8.12 20.07 -9.58
C GLY A 380 7.34 19.16 -10.54
N LEU A 381 8.03 18.55 -11.51
CA LEU A 381 7.41 17.61 -12.44
C LEU A 381 6.90 16.32 -11.75
N LEU A 382 7.46 15.93 -10.61
CA LEU A 382 6.93 14.81 -9.80
C LEU A 382 5.51 15.10 -9.27
N PHE A 383 5.15 16.36 -9.11
CA PHE A 383 3.82 16.77 -8.66
C PHE A 383 2.89 17.11 -9.84
N LEU A 384 3.45 17.71 -10.89
CA LEU A 384 2.68 18.23 -12.02
C LEU A 384 2.27 17.12 -12.99
N ILE A 385 3.21 16.27 -13.41
CA ILE A 385 2.96 15.24 -14.44
C ILE A 385 1.86 14.27 -14.01
N PRO A 386 1.92 13.64 -12.82
CA PRO A 386 0.85 12.74 -12.38
C PRO A 386 -0.51 13.45 -12.32
N LYS A 387 -0.55 14.70 -11.86
CA LYS A 387 -1.80 15.47 -11.75
C LYS A 387 -2.43 15.78 -13.11
N ILE A 388 -1.61 16.08 -14.14
CA ILE A 388 -2.10 16.31 -15.50
C ILE A 388 -2.67 15.03 -16.08
N PHE A 389 -1.91 13.92 -15.99
CA PHE A 389 -2.33 12.64 -16.54
C PHE A 389 -3.57 12.06 -15.82
N LEU A 390 -3.68 12.23 -14.50
CA LEU A 390 -4.87 11.81 -13.76
C LEU A 390 -6.15 12.47 -14.25
N LYS A 391 -6.10 13.78 -14.50
CA LYS A 391 -7.28 14.52 -14.98
C LYS A 391 -7.76 14.05 -16.36
N THR A 392 -6.85 13.58 -17.21
CA THR A 392 -7.12 13.23 -18.60
C THR A 392 -7.42 11.76 -18.82
N LEU A 393 -6.79 10.86 -18.04
CA LEU A 393 -6.79 9.43 -18.33
C LEU A 393 -7.53 8.56 -17.30
N ILE A 394 -7.67 9.03 -16.05
CA ILE A 394 -8.20 8.19 -14.98
C ILE A 394 -9.57 8.68 -14.55
N LYS A 395 -10.58 7.83 -14.75
CA LYS A 395 -11.96 8.06 -14.31
C LYS A 395 -12.26 7.37 -12.97
N ASP A 396 -11.61 6.24 -12.71
CA ASP A 396 -11.80 5.43 -11.53
C ASP A 396 -10.72 5.74 -10.48
N GLN A 397 -11.15 6.13 -9.28
CA GLN A 397 -10.28 6.53 -8.17
C GLN A 397 -9.32 5.43 -7.73
N MET A 398 -9.68 4.17 -7.91
CA MET A 398 -8.86 3.02 -7.50
C MET A 398 -7.55 2.90 -8.27
N PHE A 399 -7.51 3.42 -9.49
CA PHE A 399 -6.28 3.44 -10.30
C PHE A 399 -5.37 4.63 -9.99
N VAL A 400 -5.84 5.63 -9.23
CA VAL A 400 -5.12 6.89 -8.97
C VAL A 400 -3.74 6.62 -8.37
N SER A 401 -3.67 5.83 -7.31
CA SER A 401 -2.41 5.53 -6.62
C SER A 401 -1.45 4.75 -7.51
N SER A 402 -1.92 3.67 -8.13
CA SER A 402 -1.13 2.82 -9.03
C SER A 402 -0.63 3.58 -10.25
N PHE A 403 -1.47 4.45 -10.80
CA PHE A 403 -1.10 5.30 -11.91
C PHE A 403 -0.05 6.33 -11.50
N ASN A 404 -0.19 6.94 -10.32
CA ASN A 404 0.81 7.87 -9.78
C ASN A 404 2.17 7.19 -9.61
N VAL A 405 2.22 5.97 -9.07
CA VAL A 405 3.47 5.21 -8.95
C VAL A 405 4.06 4.90 -10.32
N GLY A 406 3.25 4.40 -11.26
CA GLY A 406 3.70 4.11 -12.62
C GLY A 406 4.23 5.34 -13.36
N VAL A 407 3.49 6.44 -13.36
CA VAL A 407 3.92 7.70 -13.99
C VAL A 407 5.15 8.27 -13.28
N SER A 408 5.21 8.15 -11.96
CA SER A 408 6.42 8.59 -11.22
C SER A 408 7.64 7.75 -11.61
N ALA A 409 7.51 6.42 -11.68
CA ALA A 409 8.62 5.53 -12.00
C ALA A 409 9.09 5.67 -13.45
N PHE A 410 8.17 5.76 -14.42
CA PHE A 410 8.54 5.68 -15.84
C PHE A 410 8.67 7.04 -16.54
N VAL A 411 8.14 8.11 -15.95
CA VAL A 411 8.17 9.44 -16.56
C VAL A 411 8.81 10.47 -15.63
N SER A 412 8.23 10.71 -14.45
CA SER A 412 8.61 11.87 -13.65
C SER A 412 10.00 11.72 -13.01
N VAL A 413 10.34 10.56 -12.44
CA VAL A 413 11.66 10.30 -11.84
C VAL A 413 12.76 10.27 -12.89
N PRO A 414 12.63 9.59 -14.05
CA PRO A 414 13.59 9.72 -15.13
C PRO A 414 13.85 11.19 -15.54
N LEU A 415 12.81 11.99 -15.74
CA LEU A 415 12.94 13.38 -16.15
C LEU A 415 13.53 14.29 -15.05
N CYS A 416 13.19 14.05 -13.79
CA CYS A 416 13.63 14.89 -12.67
C CYS A 416 14.94 14.47 -12.05
N LEU A 417 15.28 13.17 -12.05
CA LEU A 417 16.47 12.64 -11.40
C LEU A 417 17.50 12.14 -12.41
N ILE A 418 17.11 11.20 -13.30
CA ILE A 418 18.09 10.50 -14.15
C ILE A 418 18.68 11.45 -15.18
N VAL A 419 17.84 12.13 -15.97
CA VAL A 419 18.30 13.05 -17.03
C VAL A 419 19.17 14.18 -16.48
N PRO A 420 18.77 14.94 -15.43
CA PRO A 420 19.62 15.99 -14.89
C PRO A 420 20.93 15.44 -14.28
N THR A 421 20.89 14.27 -13.63
CA THR A 421 22.10 13.64 -13.12
C THR A 421 23.12 13.35 -14.23
N VAL A 422 22.64 12.78 -15.35
CA VAL A 422 23.49 12.47 -16.51
C VAL A 422 24.03 13.75 -17.16
N LEU A 423 23.20 14.79 -17.32
CA LEU A 423 23.63 16.07 -17.86
C LEU A 423 24.67 16.76 -16.96
N LEU A 424 24.46 16.75 -15.66
CA LEU A 424 25.45 17.28 -14.70
C LEU A 424 26.77 16.51 -14.76
N TRP A 425 26.72 15.18 -14.93
CA TRP A 425 27.94 14.39 -15.10
C TRP A 425 28.70 14.77 -16.35
N ILE A 426 28.02 14.92 -17.48
CA ILE A 426 28.65 15.26 -18.76
C ILE A 426 29.23 16.67 -18.73
N PHE A 427 28.50 17.67 -18.24
CA PHE A 427 28.88 19.07 -18.34
C PHE A 427 29.70 19.59 -17.15
N LEU A 428 29.48 19.08 -15.94
CA LEU A 428 30.07 19.58 -14.70
C LEU A 428 30.92 18.52 -13.95
N GLY A 429 30.83 17.26 -14.36
CA GLY A 429 31.59 16.15 -13.81
C GLY A 429 30.89 15.38 -12.70
N PHE A 430 31.55 14.29 -12.27
CA PHE A 430 31.02 13.26 -11.37
C PHE A 430 30.49 13.81 -10.03
N TRP A 431 31.21 14.71 -9.41
CA TRP A 431 30.86 15.19 -8.07
C TRP A 431 29.56 16.02 -8.04
N TRP A 432 29.32 16.79 -9.07
CA TRP A 432 28.04 17.53 -9.21
C TRP A 432 26.86 16.60 -9.45
N ALA A 433 27.05 15.59 -10.29
CA ALA A 433 26.05 14.57 -10.54
C ALA A 433 25.71 13.77 -9.26
N LEU A 434 26.73 13.35 -8.53
CA LEU A 434 26.57 12.62 -7.26
C LEU A 434 25.88 13.50 -6.21
N GLY A 435 26.30 14.75 -6.07
CA GLY A 435 25.68 15.71 -5.15
C GLY A 435 24.20 15.91 -5.43
N TYR A 436 23.83 16.09 -6.71
CA TYR A 436 22.43 16.22 -7.12
C TYR A 436 21.63 14.94 -6.85
N PHE A 437 22.15 13.79 -7.24
CA PHE A 437 21.50 12.50 -7.03
C PHE A 437 21.19 12.24 -5.55
N VAL A 438 22.14 12.52 -4.67
CA VAL A 438 21.98 12.37 -3.22
C VAL A 438 21.02 13.42 -2.65
N ALA A 439 21.09 14.66 -3.11
CA ALA A 439 20.22 15.74 -2.62
C ALA A 439 18.76 15.59 -3.06
N PHE A 440 18.49 14.97 -4.20
CA PHE A 440 17.16 14.91 -4.81
C PHE A 440 16.04 14.40 -3.90
N PRO A 441 16.15 13.27 -3.19
CA PRO A 441 15.07 12.81 -2.31
C PRO A 441 14.80 13.77 -1.14
N PHE A 442 15.83 14.48 -0.65
CA PHE A 442 15.67 15.50 0.39
C PHE A 442 14.92 16.73 -0.15
N LEU A 443 15.28 17.18 -1.34
CA LEU A 443 14.57 18.27 -2.03
C LEU A 443 13.11 17.92 -2.27
N PHE A 444 12.82 16.69 -2.69
CA PHE A 444 11.45 16.23 -2.85
C PHE A 444 10.66 16.27 -1.53
N VAL A 445 11.23 15.73 -0.45
CA VAL A 445 10.58 15.72 0.88
C VAL A 445 10.36 17.15 1.40
N LEU A 446 11.31 18.05 1.15
CA LEU A 446 11.21 19.46 1.53
C LEU A 446 10.05 20.14 0.78
N ALA A 447 10.01 20.00 -0.55
CA ALA A 447 8.92 20.55 -1.37
C ALA A 447 7.56 19.99 -0.94
N TRP A 448 7.47 18.69 -0.69
CA TRP A 448 6.25 18.04 -0.19
C TRP A 448 5.78 18.61 1.16
N ASN A 449 6.69 18.72 2.12
CA ASN A 449 6.36 19.23 3.45
C ASN A 449 5.92 20.70 3.41
N TYR A 450 6.58 21.52 2.59
CA TYR A 450 6.17 22.91 2.39
C TYR A 450 4.73 23.00 1.86
N MET A 451 4.38 22.21 0.82
CA MET A 451 3.02 22.19 0.28
C MET A 451 1.99 21.68 1.31
N ARG A 452 2.36 20.76 2.19
CA ARG A 452 1.48 20.32 3.30
C ARG A 452 1.26 21.41 4.33
N ILE A 453 2.31 22.19 4.68
CA ILE A 453 2.19 23.32 5.60
C ILE A 453 1.30 24.39 4.96
N TRP A 454 1.49 24.66 3.67
CA TRP A 454 0.63 25.55 2.88
C TRP A 454 -0.84 25.15 2.95
N GLN A 455 -1.18 23.89 2.69
CA GLN A 455 -2.56 23.39 2.79
C GLN A 455 -3.15 23.58 4.19
N LYS A 456 -2.36 23.33 5.25
CA LYS A 456 -2.78 23.57 6.63
C LYS A 456 -2.97 25.05 6.92
N PHE A 457 -2.13 25.90 6.38
CA PHE A 457 -2.27 27.35 6.48
C PHE A 457 -3.57 27.84 5.85
N VAL A 458 -3.85 27.45 4.60
CA VAL A 458 -5.10 27.80 3.89
C VAL A 458 -6.32 27.30 4.67
N GLY A 459 -6.31 26.04 5.17
CA GLY A 459 -7.38 25.52 6.00
C GLY A 459 -7.58 26.32 7.29
N SER A 460 -6.50 26.77 7.93
CA SER A 460 -6.57 27.62 9.13
C SER A 460 -7.12 29.01 8.83
N CYS A 461 -6.72 29.61 7.70
CA CYS A 461 -7.29 30.88 7.26
C CYS A 461 -8.81 30.77 7.04
N ASN A 462 -9.25 29.73 6.35
CA ASN A 462 -10.68 29.47 6.12
C ASN A 462 -11.46 29.29 7.41
N TYR A 463 -10.88 28.58 8.38
CA TYR A 463 -11.51 28.37 9.68
C TYR A 463 -11.60 29.67 10.48
N VAL A 464 -10.49 30.41 10.62
CA VAL A 464 -10.46 31.67 11.39
C VAL A 464 -11.41 32.72 10.80
N ALA A 465 -11.44 32.83 9.46
CA ALA A 465 -12.34 33.77 8.77
C ALA A 465 -13.84 33.45 8.95
N ARG A 466 -14.16 32.19 9.31
CA ARG A 466 -15.54 31.71 9.39
C ARG A 466 -15.95 31.25 10.79
N ARG A 467 -15.03 31.17 11.76
CA ARG A 467 -15.27 30.56 13.09
C ARG A 467 -16.44 31.16 13.88
N ASN A 468 -16.74 32.44 13.66
CA ASN A 468 -17.83 33.14 14.32
C ASN A 468 -19.15 33.08 13.53
N ARG A 469 -19.21 32.32 12.42
CA ARG A 469 -20.44 32.11 11.66
C ARG A 469 -21.27 31.00 12.29
N ASN A 470 -22.59 31.17 12.28
CA ASN A 470 -23.53 30.18 12.79
C ASN A 470 -23.27 28.76 12.23
N ALA A 471 -22.85 28.65 10.97
CA ALA A 471 -22.53 27.35 10.37
C ALA A 471 -21.36 26.61 11.03
N VAL A 472 -20.28 27.31 11.41
CA VAL A 472 -19.13 26.67 12.08
C VAL A 472 -19.49 26.33 13.53
N GLU A 473 -20.27 27.17 14.20
CA GLU A 473 -20.74 26.89 15.54
C GLU A 473 -21.73 25.70 15.56
N HIS A 474 -22.61 25.61 14.58
CA HIS A 474 -23.47 24.46 14.40
C HIS A 474 -22.67 23.15 14.24
N LEU A 475 -21.65 23.16 13.34
CA LEU A 475 -20.79 21.99 13.14
C LEU A 475 -20.01 21.61 14.42
N ARG A 476 -19.62 22.60 15.23
CA ARG A 476 -18.96 22.32 16.51
C ARG A 476 -19.89 21.58 17.47
N ARG A 477 -21.12 22.09 17.65
CA ARG A 477 -22.13 21.46 18.52
C ARG A 477 -22.49 20.05 18.01
N LEU A 478 -22.65 19.90 16.70
CA LEU A 478 -22.94 18.62 16.08
C LEU A 478 -21.84 17.60 16.36
N ARG A 479 -20.57 18.00 16.17
CA ARG A 479 -19.40 17.19 16.50
C ARG A 479 -19.36 16.77 17.98
N GLU A 480 -19.59 17.71 18.89
CA GLU A 480 -19.61 17.46 20.34
C GLU A 480 -20.75 16.50 20.72
N SER A 481 -21.93 16.67 20.13
CA SER A 481 -23.08 15.78 20.31
C SER A 481 -22.82 14.37 19.80
N ILE A 482 -22.22 14.22 18.59
CA ILE A 482 -21.84 12.92 18.05
C ILE A 482 -20.88 12.20 19.00
N TYR A 483 -19.84 12.91 19.48
CA TYR A 483 -18.82 12.30 20.33
C TYR A 483 -19.37 11.90 21.70
N ALA A 484 -20.21 12.74 22.33
CA ALA A 484 -20.82 12.42 23.61
C ALA A 484 -21.73 11.19 23.53
N ARG A 485 -22.57 11.11 22.48
CA ARG A 485 -23.43 9.93 22.27
C ARG A 485 -22.64 8.65 21.98
N LEU A 486 -21.57 8.75 21.19
CA LEU A 486 -20.73 7.59 20.94
C LEU A 486 -20.00 7.15 22.21
N ASP A 487 -19.50 8.07 23.03
CA ASP A 487 -18.86 7.71 24.30
C ASP A 487 -19.81 6.96 25.22
N ASP A 488 -21.06 7.42 25.33
CA ASP A 488 -22.11 6.79 26.15
C ASP A 488 -22.50 5.39 25.64
N MET A 489 -22.47 5.16 24.34
CA MET A 489 -22.85 3.85 23.73
C MET A 489 -21.68 2.87 23.60
N LEU A 490 -20.44 3.32 23.63
CA LEU A 490 -19.25 2.48 23.45
C LEU A 490 -18.54 2.13 24.78
N GLU A 491 -18.94 2.77 25.91
CA GLU A 491 -18.54 2.36 27.25
C GLU A 491 -19.24 1.04 27.66
#